data_8ac4f055a9558a32f8c085b3ebdf88be
#
_entry.id   8ac4f055a9558a32f8c085b3ebdf88be
#
_cell.length_a   1.000
_cell.length_b   1.000
_cell.length_c   1.000
_cell.angle_alpha   90.00
_cell.angle_beta   90.00
_cell.angle_gamma   90.00
#
_symmetry.space_group_name_H-M   'P 1'
#
loop_
_entity.id
_entity.type
_entity.pdbx_description
1 polymer ?
#
loop_
_entity_poly.entity_id
_entity_poly.type
_entity_poly.pdbx_seq_one_letter_code
_entity_poly.pdbx_strand_id
1 'polypeptide(L)'
;MNPNISKAEQRLVNALRKHLPMVKQQLSIGTYLYDIHYGKKIIEFNGDYWHANPELYLFEDYVGNILNNKPTYAYEIWAKDAKKKSLAEEHGYEVMVIWESEFLEMPRTTLEKCLKFLQ
;
A
#
# COMPACT_ATOMS: atom_id res chain seq x y z
N MET A 1 12.40 13.75 -7.13
CA MET A 1 11.85 12.51 -6.58
C MET A 1 10.64 12.82 -5.70
N ASN A 2 9.56 12.08 -5.85
CA ASN A 2 8.38 12.25 -5.02
C ASN A 2 8.70 11.79 -3.58
N PRO A 3 8.60 12.67 -2.56
CA PRO A 3 8.94 12.31 -1.18
C PRO A 3 8.00 11.26 -0.57
N ASN A 4 6.82 11.02 -1.19
CA ASN A 4 5.85 10.05 -0.71
C ASN A 4 6.12 8.63 -1.21
N ILE A 5 7.14 8.45 -2.06
CA ILE A 5 7.50 7.14 -2.60
C ILE A 5 8.79 6.68 -1.94
N SER A 6 8.71 5.58 -1.19
CA SER A 6 9.88 5.01 -0.55
C SER A 6 10.80 4.33 -1.57
N LYS A 7 12.07 4.13 -1.17
CA LYS A 7 13.03 3.40 -2.02
C LYS A 7 12.56 1.96 -2.28
N ALA A 8 11.97 1.32 -1.28
CA ALA A 8 11.47 -0.04 -1.42
C ALA A 8 10.30 -0.11 -2.40
N GLU A 9 9.36 0.84 -2.31
CA GLU A 9 8.27 0.91 -3.28
C GLU A 9 8.80 1.11 -4.69
N GLN A 10 9.76 2.01 -4.87
CA GLN A 10 10.34 2.28 -6.19
C GLN A 10 11.05 1.04 -6.76
N ARG A 11 11.72 0.25 -5.90
CA ARG A 11 12.33 -1.02 -6.33
C ARG A 11 11.28 -2.00 -6.82
N LEU A 12 10.17 -2.10 -6.12
CA LEU A 12 9.06 -2.97 -6.55
C LEU A 12 8.51 -2.50 -7.89
N VAL A 13 8.24 -1.21 -8.04
CA VAL A 13 7.71 -0.65 -9.28
C VAL A 13 8.68 -0.88 -10.44
N ASN A 14 9.97 -0.67 -10.24
CA ASN A 14 10.97 -0.90 -11.27
C ASN A 14 10.97 -2.37 -11.73
N ALA A 15 10.84 -3.29 -10.78
CA ALA A 15 10.76 -4.72 -11.10
C ALA A 15 9.46 -5.06 -11.85
N LEU A 16 8.33 -4.49 -11.42
CA LEU A 16 7.05 -4.68 -12.11
C LEU A 16 7.10 -4.18 -13.55
N ARG A 17 7.71 -3.04 -13.78
CA ARG A 17 7.80 -2.42 -15.11
C ARG A 17 8.64 -3.20 -16.11
N LYS A 18 9.49 -4.10 -15.64
CA LYS A 18 10.22 -5.02 -16.54
C LYS A 18 9.26 -6.00 -17.23
N HIS A 19 8.15 -6.28 -16.61
CA HIS A 19 7.12 -7.20 -17.12
C HIS A 19 5.89 -6.45 -17.64
N LEU A 20 5.53 -5.35 -16.98
CA LEU A 20 4.36 -4.53 -17.30
C LEU A 20 4.81 -3.06 -17.36
N PRO A 21 5.37 -2.60 -18.50
CA PRO A 21 5.95 -1.25 -18.59
C PRO A 21 4.96 -0.11 -18.31
N MET A 22 3.66 -0.37 -18.45
CA MET A 22 2.63 0.65 -18.25
C MET A 22 2.13 0.76 -16.81
N VAL A 23 2.74 0.06 -15.86
CA VAL A 23 2.45 0.24 -14.44
C VAL A 23 2.73 1.68 -14.04
N LYS A 24 1.78 2.30 -13.35
CA LYS A 24 1.85 3.71 -12.96
C LYS A 24 1.82 3.86 -11.45
N GLN A 25 2.22 5.02 -10.96
CA GLN A 25 2.23 5.37 -9.54
C GLN A 25 1.35 6.59 -9.30
N GLN A 26 0.89 6.75 -8.06
CA GLN A 26 0.18 7.93 -7.59
C GLN A 26 -1.15 8.16 -8.30
N LEU A 27 -2.03 7.15 -8.27
CA LEU A 27 -3.39 7.30 -8.77
C LEU A 27 -4.22 8.15 -7.80
N SER A 28 -4.84 9.20 -8.30
CA SER A 28 -5.72 10.05 -7.50
C SER A 28 -7.18 9.66 -7.68
N ILE A 29 -7.88 9.38 -6.57
CA ILE A 29 -9.34 9.19 -6.55
C ILE A 29 -9.86 10.02 -5.38
N GLY A 30 -10.68 11.05 -5.69
CA GLY A 30 -11.11 12.01 -4.69
C GLY A 30 -9.90 12.71 -4.07
N THR A 31 -9.80 12.70 -2.74
CA THR A 31 -8.68 13.31 -2.03
C THR A 31 -7.57 12.32 -1.70
N TYR A 32 -7.71 11.06 -2.10
CA TYR A 32 -6.72 10.02 -1.81
C TYR A 32 -5.77 9.77 -2.96
N LEU A 33 -4.51 9.46 -2.62
CA LEU A 33 -3.50 8.98 -3.56
C LEU A 33 -3.24 7.50 -3.28
N TYR A 34 -3.27 6.70 -4.32
CA TYR A 34 -2.98 5.26 -4.25
C TYR A 34 -1.63 5.01 -4.90
N ASP A 35 -0.84 4.10 -4.31
CA ASP A 35 0.57 3.97 -4.64
C ASP A 35 0.87 3.50 -6.05
N ILE A 36 0.29 2.39 -6.45
CA ILE A 36 0.63 1.68 -7.70
C ILE A 36 -0.66 1.23 -8.37
N HIS A 37 -0.75 1.38 -9.69
CA HIS A 37 -1.92 0.86 -10.39
C HIS A 37 -1.60 0.41 -11.82
N TYR A 38 -2.41 -0.50 -12.29
CA TYR A 38 -2.39 -0.97 -13.68
C TYR A 38 -3.84 -1.32 -14.05
N GLY A 39 -4.41 -0.60 -15.03
CA GLY A 39 -5.84 -0.73 -15.32
C GLY A 39 -6.68 -0.42 -14.09
N LYS A 40 -7.58 -1.32 -13.76
CA LYS A 40 -8.49 -1.18 -12.60
C LYS A 40 -7.98 -1.88 -11.35
N LYS A 41 -6.69 -2.14 -11.28
CA LYS A 41 -6.08 -2.80 -10.12
C LYS A 41 -5.07 -1.90 -9.45
N ILE A 42 -5.15 -1.85 -8.13
CA ILE A 42 -4.32 -0.99 -7.28
C ILE A 42 -3.53 -1.88 -6.32
N ILE A 43 -2.25 -1.56 -6.15
CA ILE A 43 -1.44 -2.11 -5.08
C ILE A 43 -1.09 -0.97 -4.14
N GLU A 44 -1.43 -1.12 -2.86
CA GLU A 44 -0.98 -0.22 -1.81
C GLU A 44 0.26 -0.83 -1.16
N PHE A 45 1.34 -0.06 -1.11
CA PHE A 45 2.61 -0.50 -0.53
C PHE A 45 2.72 0.09 0.88
N ASN A 46 2.39 -0.72 1.89
CA ASN A 46 2.26 -0.22 3.26
C ASN A 46 3.52 -0.45 4.09
N GLY A 47 4.03 0.63 4.68
CA GLY A 47 5.07 0.53 5.72
C GLY A 47 4.45 -0.08 6.97
N ASP A 48 5.16 -1.03 7.60
CA ASP A 48 4.63 -1.81 8.71
C ASP A 48 4.28 -0.97 9.92
N TYR A 49 5.10 0.02 10.24
CA TYR A 49 4.85 0.93 11.36
C TYR A 49 3.69 1.89 11.06
N TRP A 50 3.75 2.60 9.92
CA TRP A 50 2.80 3.66 9.59
C TRP A 50 1.37 3.15 9.38
N HIS A 51 1.22 1.89 8.98
CA HIS A 51 -0.07 1.27 8.74
C HIS A 51 -0.41 0.20 9.76
N ALA A 52 0.39 0.09 10.84
CA ALA A 52 0.17 -0.85 11.94
C ALA A 52 -0.10 -2.27 11.43
N ASN A 53 0.91 -2.88 10.78
CA ASN A 53 0.76 -4.22 10.24
C ASN A 53 0.13 -5.16 11.27
N PRO A 54 -1.03 -5.79 10.97
CA PRO A 54 -1.74 -6.66 11.93
C PRO A 54 -0.93 -7.85 12.43
N GLU A 55 0.16 -8.23 11.75
CA GLU A 55 1.06 -9.25 12.25
C GLU A 55 1.94 -8.74 13.40
N LEU A 56 2.08 -7.42 13.54
CA LEU A 56 2.94 -6.78 14.53
C LEU A 56 2.14 -6.08 15.63
N TYR A 57 0.92 -5.66 15.35
CA TYR A 57 0.10 -4.86 16.25
C TYR A 57 -1.26 -5.49 16.49
N LEU A 58 -1.74 -5.37 17.72
CA LEU A 58 -3.09 -5.77 18.10
C LEU A 58 -4.03 -4.56 18.00
N PHE A 59 -5.32 -4.81 17.96
CA PHE A 59 -6.37 -3.81 17.78
C PHE A 59 -6.22 -2.57 18.70
N GLU A 60 -5.91 -2.79 19.97
CA GLU A 60 -5.81 -1.72 20.97
C GLU A 60 -4.39 -1.24 21.22
N ASP A 61 -3.41 -1.66 20.42
CA ASP A 61 -2.04 -1.20 20.60
C ASP A 61 -1.88 0.27 20.25
N TYR A 62 -1.16 0.97 21.09
CA TYR A 62 -0.70 2.32 20.78
C TYR A 62 0.46 2.22 19.80
N VAL A 63 0.35 2.87 18.65
CA VAL A 63 1.37 2.81 17.60
C VAL A 63 2.34 3.99 17.68
N GLY A 64 1.82 5.18 17.91
CA GLY A 64 2.60 6.41 17.95
C GLY A 64 1.74 7.61 17.62
N ASN A 65 2.37 8.76 17.42
CA ASN A 65 1.66 9.99 17.05
C ASN A 65 1.56 10.06 15.52
N ILE A 66 0.69 9.26 14.93
CA ILE A 66 0.61 9.07 13.49
C ILE A 66 -0.46 9.95 12.83
N LEU A 67 -1.73 9.78 13.23
CA LEU A 67 -2.83 10.54 12.64
C LEU A 67 -2.89 11.93 13.26
N ASN A 68 -2.70 12.96 12.44
CA ASN A 68 -2.72 14.36 12.87
C ASN A 68 -1.74 14.66 14.01
N ASN A 69 -0.64 13.93 14.06
CA ASN A 69 0.40 14.04 15.08
C ASN A 69 -0.15 13.87 16.51
N LYS A 70 -1.16 13.04 16.68
CA LYS A 70 -1.79 12.71 17.96
C LYS A 70 -1.59 11.25 18.30
N PRO A 71 -1.69 10.88 19.61
CA PRO A 71 -1.65 9.46 19.99
C PRO A 71 -2.64 8.65 19.17
N THR A 72 -2.17 7.60 18.53
CA THR A 72 -2.95 6.82 17.58
C THR A 72 -2.87 5.33 17.90
N TYR A 73 -4.02 4.67 17.84
CA TYR A 73 -4.12 3.23 18.06
C TYR A 73 -4.27 2.49 16.74
N ALA A 74 -3.88 1.22 16.73
CA ALA A 74 -3.92 0.40 15.51
C ALA A 74 -5.30 0.40 14.86
N TYR A 75 -6.39 0.27 15.66
CA TYR A 75 -7.75 0.25 15.12
C TYR A 75 -8.12 1.53 14.35
N GLU A 76 -7.57 2.68 14.76
CA GLU A 76 -7.84 3.95 14.08
C GLU A 76 -7.19 3.99 12.70
N ILE A 77 -5.96 3.47 12.61
CA ILE A 77 -5.23 3.37 11.35
C ILE A 77 -5.94 2.40 10.41
N TRP A 78 -6.34 1.24 10.93
CA TRP A 78 -7.04 0.24 10.13
C TRP A 78 -8.38 0.75 9.60
N ALA A 79 -9.11 1.51 10.42
CA ALA A 79 -10.38 2.12 9.99
C ALA A 79 -10.17 3.13 8.84
N LYS A 80 -9.12 3.94 8.95
CA LYS A 80 -8.77 4.91 7.91
C LYS A 80 -8.37 4.20 6.61
N ASP A 81 -7.53 3.18 6.71
CA ASP A 81 -7.09 2.42 5.53
C ASP A 81 -8.25 1.67 4.88
N ALA A 82 -9.17 1.11 5.68
CA ALA A 82 -10.37 0.45 5.17
C ALA A 82 -11.27 1.41 4.41
N LYS A 83 -11.43 2.65 4.89
CA LYS A 83 -12.21 3.68 4.23
C LYS A 83 -11.60 4.05 2.87
N LYS A 84 -10.28 4.19 2.82
CA LYS A 84 -9.55 4.48 1.58
C LYS A 84 -9.74 3.36 0.56
N LYS A 85 -9.63 2.11 1.00
CA LYS A 85 -9.84 0.93 0.16
C LYS A 85 -11.26 0.88 -0.38
N SER A 86 -12.26 1.11 0.47
CA SER A 86 -13.68 1.10 0.08
C SER A 86 -13.96 2.15 -1.00
N LEU A 87 -13.38 3.33 -0.90
CA LEU A 87 -13.56 4.37 -1.91
C LEU A 87 -13.07 3.91 -3.29
N ALA A 88 -11.89 3.29 -3.34
CA ALA A 88 -11.37 2.75 -4.59
C ALA A 88 -12.29 1.66 -5.16
N GLU A 89 -12.77 0.77 -4.30
CA GLU A 89 -13.67 -0.30 -4.71
C GLU A 89 -15.00 0.23 -5.25
N GLU A 90 -15.53 1.30 -4.66
CA GLU A 90 -16.72 1.98 -5.15
C GLU A 90 -16.53 2.54 -6.57
N HIS A 91 -15.29 2.88 -6.92
CA HIS A 91 -14.93 3.39 -8.24
C HIS A 91 -14.55 2.27 -9.23
N GLY A 92 -14.75 1.02 -8.85
CA GLY A 92 -14.54 -0.13 -9.73
C GLY A 92 -13.13 -0.70 -9.71
N TYR A 93 -12.32 -0.30 -8.75
CA TYR A 93 -10.95 -0.82 -8.60
C TYR A 93 -10.91 -2.01 -7.65
N GLU A 94 -9.97 -2.92 -7.88
CA GLU A 94 -9.60 -3.93 -6.91
C GLU A 94 -8.31 -3.47 -6.23
N VAL A 95 -8.20 -3.69 -4.91
CA VAL A 95 -7.06 -3.22 -4.12
C VAL A 95 -6.39 -4.39 -3.42
N MET A 96 -5.08 -4.52 -3.58
CA MET A 96 -4.26 -5.46 -2.84
C MET A 96 -3.23 -4.70 -2.03
N VAL A 97 -3.04 -5.09 -0.77
CA VAL A 97 -2.03 -4.49 0.11
C VAL A 97 -0.78 -5.38 0.10
N ILE A 98 0.37 -4.74 -0.09
CA ILE A 98 1.68 -5.37 0.07
C ILE A 98 2.38 -4.66 1.23
N TRP A 99 2.87 -5.44 2.20
CA TRP A 99 3.64 -4.89 3.31
C TRP A 99 5.11 -4.79 2.92
N GLU A 100 5.75 -3.68 3.32
CA GLU A 100 7.16 -3.46 3.04
C GLU A 100 8.01 -4.64 3.51
N SER A 101 7.73 -5.16 4.72
CA SER A 101 8.47 -6.30 5.27
C SER A 101 8.38 -7.55 4.40
N GLU A 102 7.20 -7.85 3.84
CA GLU A 102 7.08 -9.03 2.98
C GLU A 102 7.90 -8.89 1.70
N PHE A 103 7.95 -7.68 1.13
CA PHE A 103 8.78 -7.42 -0.06
C PHE A 103 10.27 -7.52 0.25
N LEU A 104 10.70 -6.96 1.39
CA LEU A 104 12.11 -6.98 1.78
C LEU A 104 12.59 -8.39 2.13
N GLU A 105 11.74 -9.20 2.75
CA GLU A 105 12.08 -10.58 3.14
C GLU A 105 12.01 -11.55 1.96
N MET A 106 11.00 -11.42 1.10
CA MET A 106 10.76 -12.34 -0.01
C MET A 106 10.44 -11.55 -1.31
N PRO A 107 11.43 -10.86 -1.86
CA PRO A 107 11.16 -9.96 -2.98
C PRO A 107 10.65 -10.67 -4.24
N ARG A 108 11.17 -11.85 -4.55
CA ARG A 108 10.75 -12.58 -5.75
C ARG A 108 9.31 -13.09 -5.61
N THR A 109 8.99 -13.69 -4.47
CA THR A 109 7.63 -14.19 -4.20
C THR A 109 6.62 -13.05 -4.22
N THR A 110 6.99 -11.91 -3.63
CA THR A 110 6.13 -10.73 -3.61
C THR A 110 5.93 -10.16 -5.02
N LEU A 111 6.98 -10.10 -5.82
CA LEU A 111 6.89 -9.67 -7.21
C LEU A 111 5.94 -10.56 -8.01
N GLU A 112 6.05 -11.87 -7.88
CA GLU A 112 5.18 -12.82 -8.57
C GLU A 112 3.71 -12.64 -8.16
N LYS A 113 3.47 -12.45 -6.87
CA LYS A 113 2.14 -12.16 -6.32
C LYS A 113 1.54 -10.91 -6.95
N CYS A 114 2.34 -9.85 -7.05
CA CYS A 114 1.90 -8.59 -7.64
C CYS A 114 1.60 -8.73 -9.13
N LEU A 115 2.46 -9.40 -9.87
CA LEU A 115 2.26 -9.62 -11.31
C LEU A 115 0.99 -10.43 -11.57
N LYS A 116 0.76 -11.47 -10.78
CA LYS A 116 -0.44 -12.29 -10.90
C LYS A 116 -1.69 -11.45 -10.62
N PHE A 117 -1.64 -10.59 -9.63
CA PHE A 117 -2.76 -9.70 -9.29
C PHE A 117 -3.06 -8.70 -10.41
N LEU A 118 -2.02 -8.08 -10.97
CA LEU A 118 -2.16 -7.01 -11.97
C LEU A 118 -2.57 -7.51 -13.36
N GLN A 119 -2.26 -8.73 -13.66
CA GLN A 119 -2.55 -9.31 -14.99
C GLN A 119 -3.98 -9.81 -15.16
#